data_f1433c8506e6144a73a7259ec3e0d6f2
#
_entry.id   f1433c8506e6144a73a7259ec3e0d6f2
#
_cell.length_a   1.000
_cell.length_b   1.000
_cell.length_c   1.000
_cell.angle_alpha   90.00
_cell.angle_beta   90.00
_cell.angle_gamma   90.00
#
_symmetry.space_group_name_H-M   'P 1'
#
loop_
_entity.id
_entity.type
_entity.pdbx_description
1 polymer ?
#
loop_
_entity_poly.entity_id
_entity_poly.type
_entity_poly.pdbx_seq_one_letter_code
_entity_poly.pdbx_strand_id
1 'polypeptide(L)'
;MGNVGKHGIVDYLSLTTKGIVTCYEIKVTKEDLVNSSHGHNFYGNYNFYVIPIGLYSKIKDFVPKYVGVIGFDVEGHAKYLKEAEFMTIRNLSSIKLYLIRSLYREFQKAMKDRLNIDKNIEF
;
A
#
# COMPACT_ATOMS: atom_id res chain seq x y z
N MET A 1 -3.12 -6.28 -14.75
CA MET A 1 -4.11 -6.48 -13.74
C MET A 1 -4.81 -5.19 -13.41
N GLY A 2 -6.04 -5.29 -13.30
CA GLY A 2 -6.81 -4.14 -12.92
C GLY A 2 -6.71 -3.85 -11.44
N ASN A 3 -7.56 -3.02 -11.04
CA ASN A 3 -7.72 -2.62 -9.67
C ASN A 3 -8.33 -3.74 -8.84
N VAL A 4 -8.20 -3.66 -7.56
CA VAL A 4 -8.98 -4.47 -6.65
C VAL A 4 -10.38 -3.91 -6.68
N GLY A 5 -11.21 -4.45 -7.55
CA GLY A 5 -12.47 -3.82 -7.87
C GLY A 5 -12.20 -2.43 -8.41
N LYS A 6 -12.76 -1.43 -7.81
CA LYS A 6 -12.59 -0.02 -8.20
C LYS A 6 -11.60 0.72 -7.31
N HIS A 7 -10.92 0.03 -6.43
CA HIS A 7 -10.10 0.69 -5.41
C HIS A 7 -8.68 0.99 -5.87
N GLY A 8 -8.25 0.38 -6.97
CA GLY A 8 -6.89 0.52 -7.41
C GLY A 8 -5.93 -0.29 -6.55
N ILE A 9 -4.66 0.01 -6.68
CA ILE A 9 -3.59 -0.73 -6.03
C ILE A 9 -2.87 0.22 -5.08
N VAL A 10 -2.80 -0.14 -3.80
CA VAL A 10 -1.97 0.58 -2.85
C VAL A 10 -0.52 0.15 -3.02
N ASP A 11 0.42 1.02 -2.64
CA ASP A 11 1.85 0.73 -2.80
C ASP A 11 2.30 -0.41 -1.91
N TYR A 12 1.81 -0.43 -0.67
CA TYR A 12 2.12 -1.49 0.28
C TYR A 12 0.89 -1.87 1.07
N LEU A 13 0.84 -3.13 1.45
CA LEU A 13 -0.25 -3.65 2.27
C LEU A 13 0.34 -4.62 3.29
N SER A 14 -0.09 -4.50 4.54
CA SER A 14 0.26 -5.47 5.57
C SER A 14 -1.00 -6.13 6.11
N LEU A 15 -0.86 -7.39 6.47
CA LEU A 15 -1.97 -8.17 7.02
C LEU A 15 -1.44 -8.90 8.25
N THR A 16 -2.10 -8.69 9.38
CA THR A 16 -1.74 -9.42 10.60
C THR A 16 -2.44 -10.78 10.64
N THR A 17 -1.97 -11.65 11.50
CA THR A 17 -2.60 -12.96 11.72
C THR A 17 -4.01 -12.84 12.27
N LYS A 18 -4.35 -11.70 12.86
CA LYS A 18 -5.69 -11.40 13.36
C LYS A 18 -6.60 -10.80 12.31
N GLY A 19 -6.11 -10.65 11.09
CA GLY A 19 -6.91 -10.14 9.98
C GLY A 19 -6.96 -8.62 9.87
N ILE A 20 -6.06 -7.90 10.56
CA ILE A 20 -5.98 -6.44 10.44
C ILE A 20 -5.18 -6.09 9.19
N VAL A 21 -5.81 -5.31 8.31
CA VAL A 21 -5.19 -4.86 7.06
C VAL A 21 -4.78 -3.41 7.21
N THR A 22 -3.52 -3.11 6.89
CA THR A 22 -3.03 -1.73 6.83
C THR A 22 -2.56 -1.44 5.42
N CYS A 23 -3.03 -0.34 4.84
CA CYS A 23 -2.66 0.10 3.51
C CYS A 23 -1.75 1.32 3.61
N TYR A 24 -0.72 1.35 2.77
CA TYR A 24 0.25 2.44 2.71
C TYR A 24 0.34 2.96 1.30
N GLU A 25 0.27 4.27 1.15
CA GLU A 25 0.38 4.93 -0.15
C GLU A 25 1.50 5.96 -0.07
N ILE A 26 2.51 5.84 -0.93
CA ILE A 26 3.66 6.72 -0.93
C ILE A 26 3.37 7.93 -1.81
N LYS A 27 3.53 9.13 -1.26
CA LYS A 27 3.40 10.39 -1.98
C LYS A 27 4.59 11.26 -1.68
N VAL A 28 5.27 11.74 -2.70
CA VAL A 28 6.49 12.52 -2.53
C VAL A 28 6.30 14.00 -2.84
N THR A 29 5.21 14.37 -3.50
CA THR A 29 4.89 15.76 -3.79
C THR A 29 3.46 16.08 -3.39
N LYS A 30 3.19 17.36 -3.18
CA LYS A 30 1.83 17.83 -2.91
C LYS A 30 0.89 17.53 -4.09
N GLU A 31 1.37 17.73 -5.30
CA GLU A 31 0.60 17.51 -6.51
C GLU A 31 0.14 16.06 -6.62
N ASP A 32 1.02 15.12 -6.36
CA ASP A 32 0.67 13.70 -6.36
C ASP A 32 -0.44 13.39 -5.37
N LEU A 33 -0.33 13.93 -4.18
CA LEU A 33 -1.31 13.66 -3.13
C LEU A 33 -2.65 14.31 -3.46
N VAL A 34 -2.65 15.57 -3.87
CA VAL A 34 -3.86 16.31 -4.18
C VAL A 34 -4.56 15.75 -5.40
N ASN A 35 -3.81 15.41 -6.45
CA ASN A 35 -4.38 14.89 -7.69
C ASN A 35 -4.95 13.49 -7.54
N SER A 36 -4.53 12.74 -6.54
CA SER A 36 -5.08 11.42 -6.28
C SER A 36 -6.27 11.44 -5.32
N SER A 37 -6.70 12.63 -4.90
CA SER A 37 -7.72 12.77 -3.86
C SER A 37 -9.05 12.13 -4.20
N HIS A 38 -9.44 12.11 -5.47
CA HIS A 38 -10.69 11.49 -5.90
C HIS A 38 -10.57 9.97 -6.05
N GLY A 39 -9.39 9.46 -5.94
CA GLY A 39 -9.09 8.04 -6.08
C GLY A 39 -8.29 7.51 -4.93
N HIS A 40 -8.66 7.86 -3.69
CA HIS A 40 -8.02 7.26 -2.54
C HIS A 40 -8.23 5.76 -2.62
N ASN A 41 -7.15 5.04 -2.81
CA ASN A 41 -7.18 3.59 -3.00
C ASN A 41 -7.15 2.84 -1.66
N PHE A 42 -7.45 3.55 -0.59
CA PHE A 42 -7.42 2.99 0.75
C PHE A 42 -8.65 2.12 1.01
N TYR A 43 -8.40 0.92 1.48
CA TYR A 43 -9.45 -0.03 1.82
C TYR A 43 -9.09 -0.87 3.04
N GLY A 44 -8.07 -0.49 3.78
CA GLY A 44 -7.64 -1.20 4.97
C GLY A 44 -8.38 -0.78 6.22
N ASN A 45 -8.12 -1.51 7.30
CA ASN A 45 -8.56 -1.10 8.62
C ASN A 45 -7.84 0.16 9.05
N TYR A 46 -6.55 0.26 8.73
CA TYR A 46 -5.75 1.46 8.91
C TYR A 46 -5.14 1.84 7.58
N ASN A 47 -5.11 3.13 7.29
CA ASN A 47 -4.65 3.62 6.01
C ASN A 47 -3.70 4.80 6.23
N PHE A 48 -2.55 4.77 5.58
CA PHE A 48 -1.52 5.79 5.77
C PHE A 48 -1.00 6.32 4.46
N TYR A 49 -0.80 7.64 4.41
CA TYR A 49 0.12 8.21 3.45
C TYR A 49 1.54 8.17 4.05
N VAL A 50 2.50 7.83 3.22
CA VAL A 50 3.92 7.84 3.57
C VAL A 50 4.57 8.93 2.74
N ILE A 51 5.15 9.93 3.40
CA ILE A 51 5.63 11.15 2.76
C ILE A 51 7.00 11.56 3.29
N PRO A 52 7.75 12.41 2.56
CA PRO A 52 8.87 13.10 3.17
C PRO A 52 8.35 14.00 4.30
N ILE A 53 9.05 14.01 5.43
CA ILE A 53 8.55 14.66 6.64
C ILE A 53 8.25 16.15 6.42
N GLY A 54 9.07 16.83 5.63
CA GLY A 54 8.88 18.26 5.34
C GLY A 54 7.66 18.59 4.50
N LEU A 55 7.07 17.58 3.88
CA LEU A 55 5.88 17.79 3.06
C LEU A 55 4.60 17.93 3.91
N TYR A 56 4.63 17.47 5.13
CA TYR A 56 3.42 17.35 5.94
C TYR A 56 2.68 18.69 6.11
N SER A 57 3.41 19.78 6.40
CA SER A 57 2.80 21.08 6.61
C SER A 57 2.04 21.59 5.38
N LYS A 58 2.44 21.13 4.20
CA LYS A 58 1.82 21.53 2.93
C LYS A 58 0.62 20.70 2.56
N ILE A 59 0.51 19.48 3.10
CA ILE A 59 -0.51 18.54 2.65
C ILE A 59 -1.50 18.16 3.74
N LYS A 60 -1.27 18.54 4.98
CA LYS A 60 -2.08 18.05 6.11
C LYS A 60 -3.58 18.32 5.95
N ASP A 61 -3.94 19.43 5.31
CA ASP A 61 -5.35 19.80 5.13
C ASP A 61 -6.02 19.00 4.01
N PHE A 62 -5.24 18.28 3.22
CA PHE A 62 -5.76 17.45 2.13
C PHE A 62 -5.88 15.98 2.50
N VAL A 63 -5.45 15.63 3.71
CA VAL A 63 -5.50 14.24 4.17
C VAL A 63 -6.88 13.96 4.76
N PRO A 64 -7.57 12.90 4.29
CA PRO A 64 -8.86 12.55 4.89
C PRO A 64 -8.73 12.25 6.37
N LYS A 65 -9.80 12.47 7.11
CA LYS A 65 -9.80 12.31 8.56
C LYS A 65 -9.32 10.93 9.00
N TYR A 66 -9.75 9.89 8.31
CA TYR A 66 -9.44 8.51 8.68
C TYR A 66 -8.03 8.06 8.29
N VAL A 67 -7.34 8.81 7.46
CA VAL A 67 -6.03 8.45 6.96
C VAL A 67 -4.95 9.05 7.86
N GLY A 68 -4.01 8.19 8.27
CA GLY A 68 -2.84 8.64 9.02
C GLY A 68 -1.71 9.06 8.09
N VAL A 69 -0.68 9.62 8.68
CA VAL A 69 0.50 10.06 7.93
C VAL A 69 1.76 9.63 8.65
N ILE A 70 2.65 9.00 7.89
CA ILE A 70 3.99 8.65 8.33
C ILE A 70 4.97 9.49 7.52
N GLY A 71 5.88 10.17 8.19
CA GLY A 71 6.92 10.96 7.53
C GLY A 71 8.28 10.31 7.69
N PHE A 72 9.08 10.36 6.63
CA PHE A 72 10.47 9.94 6.67
C PHE A 72 11.37 11.16 6.55
N ASP A 73 12.43 11.20 7.36
CA ASP A 73 13.46 12.23 7.23
C ASP A 73 14.51 11.78 6.20
N VAL A 74 15.50 12.64 5.96
CA VAL A 74 16.55 12.36 4.97
C VAL A 74 17.44 11.19 5.37
N GLU A 75 17.45 10.84 6.64
CA GLU A 75 18.24 9.72 7.15
C GLU A 75 17.46 8.40 7.15
N GLY A 76 16.19 8.45 6.75
CA GLY A 76 15.36 7.26 6.68
C GLY A 76 14.63 6.92 7.98
N HIS A 77 14.61 7.83 8.94
CA HIS A 77 13.86 7.63 10.18
C HIS A 77 12.39 7.95 9.96
N ALA A 78 11.53 7.05 10.40
CA ALA A 78 10.09 7.22 10.28
C ALA A 78 9.51 7.85 11.53
N LYS A 79 8.49 8.69 11.33
CA LYS A 79 7.76 9.32 12.41
C LYS A 79 6.27 9.34 12.08
N TYR A 80 5.43 8.95 13.04
CA TYR A 80 3.99 9.10 12.89
C TYR A 80 3.62 10.57 13.09
N LEU A 81 3.10 11.19 12.05
CA LEU A 81 2.72 12.61 12.08
C LEU A 81 1.23 12.78 12.35
N LYS A 82 0.45 11.78 11.99
CA LYS A 82 -0.99 11.75 12.22
C LYS A 82 -1.41 10.30 12.36
N GLU A 83 -2.26 10.02 13.32
CA GLU A 83 -2.78 8.68 13.51
C GLU A 83 -3.87 8.35 12.48
N ALA A 84 -3.93 7.09 12.07
CA ALA A 84 -5.01 6.59 11.26
C ALA A 84 -6.16 6.15 12.15
N GLU A 85 -7.39 6.28 11.66
CA GLU A 85 -8.57 5.78 12.34
C GLU A 85 -8.88 4.37 11.88
N PHE A 86 -9.37 3.55 12.78
CA PHE A 86 -9.79 2.19 12.44
C PHE A 86 -11.05 2.25 11.58
N MET A 87 -11.01 1.53 10.46
CA MET A 87 -12.11 1.45 9.52
C MET A 87 -12.55 0.00 9.36
N THR A 88 -13.85 -0.22 9.29
CA THR A 88 -14.35 -1.56 9.02
C THR A 88 -14.20 -1.88 7.54
N ILE A 89 -13.64 -3.05 7.23
CA ILE A 89 -13.48 -3.49 5.85
C ILE A 89 -14.77 -4.17 5.41
N ARG A 90 -15.39 -3.63 4.35
CA ARG A 90 -16.65 -4.17 3.84
C ARG A 90 -16.46 -5.37 2.92
N ASN A 91 -15.36 -5.40 2.21
CA ASN A 91 -15.08 -6.43 1.20
C ASN A 91 -13.82 -7.22 1.52
N LEU A 92 -13.80 -7.78 2.72
CA LEU A 92 -12.64 -8.55 3.17
C LEU A 92 -12.34 -9.72 2.23
N SER A 93 -13.39 -10.37 1.71
CA SER A 93 -13.22 -11.49 0.76
C SER A 93 -12.50 -11.06 -0.51
N SER A 94 -12.83 -9.88 -1.04
CA SER A 94 -12.17 -9.34 -2.24
C SER A 94 -10.71 -9.03 -1.97
N ILE A 95 -10.41 -8.50 -0.80
CA ILE A 95 -9.02 -8.20 -0.41
C ILE A 95 -8.23 -9.50 -0.27
N LYS A 96 -8.79 -10.49 0.40
CA LYS A 96 -8.14 -11.81 0.53
C LYS A 96 -7.90 -12.43 -0.83
N LEU A 97 -8.87 -12.37 -1.72
CA LEU A 97 -8.72 -12.92 -3.07
C LEU A 97 -7.63 -12.19 -3.84
N TYR A 98 -7.58 -10.88 -3.71
CA TYR A 98 -6.51 -10.08 -4.33
C TYR A 98 -5.14 -10.51 -3.84
N LEU A 99 -4.98 -10.68 -2.52
CA LEU A 99 -3.72 -11.10 -1.92
C LEU A 99 -3.31 -12.48 -2.41
N ILE A 100 -4.25 -13.42 -2.48
CA ILE A 100 -4.00 -14.76 -2.97
C ILE A 100 -3.54 -14.72 -4.42
N ARG A 101 -4.22 -13.94 -5.26
CA ARG A 101 -3.85 -13.81 -6.67
C ARG A 101 -2.49 -13.16 -6.86
N SER A 102 -2.18 -12.16 -6.04
CA SER A 102 -0.88 -11.50 -6.09
C SER A 102 0.23 -12.47 -5.68
N LEU A 103 0.00 -13.22 -4.62
CA LEU A 103 0.95 -14.22 -4.15
C LEU A 103 1.17 -15.29 -5.21
N TYR A 104 0.11 -15.75 -5.86
CA TYR A 104 0.22 -16.76 -6.89
C TYR A 104 1.03 -16.26 -8.09
N ARG A 105 0.83 -15.01 -8.49
CA ARG A 105 1.64 -14.42 -9.57
C ARG A 105 3.11 -14.39 -9.22
N GLU A 106 3.44 -13.97 -7.99
CA GLU A 106 4.82 -13.94 -7.53
C GLU A 106 5.41 -15.34 -7.43
N PHE A 107 4.61 -16.30 -6.98
CA PHE A 107 5.03 -17.68 -6.94
C PHE A 107 5.34 -18.21 -8.34
N GLN A 108 4.45 -17.98 -9.31
CA GLN A 108 4.67 -18.43 -10.69
C GLN A 108 5.93 -17.80 -11.26
N LYS A 109 6.15 -16.51 -10.99
CA LYS A 109 7.34 -15.81 -11.44
C LYS A 109 8.60 -16.42 -10.87
N ALA A 110 8.60 -16.69 -9.57
CA ALA A 110 9.74 -17.31 -8.90
C ALA A 110 10.01 -18.71 -9.44
N MET A 111 8.97 -19.51 -9.67
CA MET A 111 9.13 -20.84 -10.23
C MET A 111 9.66 -20.81 -11.66
N LYS A 112 9.18 -19.86 -12.46
CA LYS A 112 9.67 -19.68 -13.82
C LYS A 112 11.14 -19.32 -13.86
N ASP A 113 11.54 -18.41 -12.99
CA ASP A 113 12.94 -18.00 -12.88
C ASP A 113 13.81 -19.19 -12.47
N ARG A 114 13.33 -19.99 -11.52
CA ARG A 114 14.02 -21.18 -11.06
C ARG A 114 14.17 -22.21 -12.18
N LEU A 115 13.13 -22.45 -12.96
CA LEU A 115 13.18 -23.37 -14.08
C LEU A 115 14.14 -22.89 -15.15
N ASN A 116 14.20 -21.60 -15.39
CA ASN A 116 15.15 -21.04 -16.34
C ASN A 116 16.60 -21.23 -15.87
N ILE A 117 16.84 -21.06 -14.58
CA ILE A 117 18.16 -21.31 -14.00
C ILE A 117 18.53 -22.78 -14.14
N ASP A 118 17.60 -23.69 -13.84
CA ASP A 118 17.83 -25.13 -13.96
C ASP A 118 18.14 -25.51 -15.39
N LYS A 119 17.45 -24.92 -16.36
CA LYS A 119 17.74 -25.15 -17.78
C LYS A 119 19.12 -24.67 -18.18
N ASN A 120 19.56 -23.55 -17.62
CA ASN A 120 20.86 -23.00 -17.92
C ASN A 120 21.99 -23.81 -17.30
N ILE A 121 21.71 -24.52 -16.24
CA ILE A 121 22.64 -25.42 -15.56
C ILE A 121 22.62 -26.79 -16.20
N GLU A 122 21.59 -27.10 -16.91
CA GLU A 122 21.39 -28.36 -17.61
C GLU A 122 22.47 -28.62 -18.62
N PHE A 123 22.95 -29.79 -18.70
CA PHE A 123 24.12 -30.12 -19.52
C PHE A 123 23.83 -31.05 -20.67
#